data_7240dc80309498876be18d8fd014ba15
#
_entry.id   7240dc80309498876be18d8fd014ba15
#
_cell.length_a   1.000
_cell.length_b   1.000
_cell.length_c   1.000
_cell.angle_alpha   90.00
_cell.angle_beta   90.00
_cell.angle_gamma   90.00
#
_symmetry.space_group_name_H-M   'P 1'
#
loop_
_entity.id
_entity.type
_entity.pdbx_description
1 polymer ?
#
loop_
_entity_poly.entity_id
_entity_poly.type
_entity_poly.pdbx_seq_one_letter_code
_entity_poly.pdbx_strand_id
1 'polypeptide(L)'
;GGRVNKAVLKEYKDQKKKPLVLFDGTDASLNIGFEGKNENIMSSQMYFDATNVTDSTVTMRLNAANGGHLDFCYKLIPNSYMVNFTVQATGMQNFFSPSVKTMTIDWKQRARQMEKGYTFEQQYTSLTYKPVDDSFDNLDKAKDEKESIKEVLDWVAFKNQYFSCVFMAEKNFENATLESKMEQKGSGYMKNYHADMQTAFDPTGTQPSNFQFYFGPNHFKTLLASNDLSFADK
;
A
#
# COMPACT_ATOMS: atom_id res chain seq x y z
N GLY A 1 -11.05 1.82 9.66
CA GLY A 1 -9.85 2.44 9.15
C GLY A 1 -9.85 2.79 7.66
N GLY A 2 -10.95 2.60 6.90
CA GLY A 2 -11.06 3.05 5.50
C GLY A 2 -10.12 2.37 4.48
N ARG A 3 -9.41 1.30 4.85
CA ARG A 3 -8.38 0.63 4.04
C ARG A 3 -8.91 -0.48 3.15
N VAL A 4 -8.14 -0.88 2.13
CA VAL A 4 -8.37 -2.14 1.42
C VAL A 4 -8.18 -3.30 2.40
N ASN A 5 -9.22 -4.11 2.57
CA ASN A 5 -9.22 -5.21 3.54
C ASN A 5 -8.77 -6.54 2.93
N LYS A 6 -8.99 -6.73 1.62
CA LYS A 6 -8.70 -8.00 0.96
C LYS A 6 -8.42 -7.80 -0.53
N ALA A 7 -7.42 -8.51 -1.05
CA ALA A 7 -7.15 -8.60 -2.49
C ALA A 7 -7.21 -10.06 -2.97
N VAL A 8 -8.10 -10.31 -3.94
CA VAL A 8 -8.31 -11.65 -4.53
C VAL A 8 -8.15 -11.57 -6.03
N LEU A 9 -7.26 -12.40 -6.57
CA LEU A 9 -7.07 -12.56 -8.01
C LEU A 9 -7.97 -13.69 -8.51
N LYS A 10 -9.08 -13.32 -9.17
CA LYS A 10 -10.15 -14.27 -9.57
C LYS A 10 -9.68 -15.27 -10.65
N GLU A 11 -8.77 -14.85 -11.51
CA GLU A 11 -8.24 -15.67 -12.62
C GLU A 11 -7.12 -16.62 -12.19
N TYR A 12 -6.58 -16.43 -10.97
CA TYR A 12 -5.51 -17.24 -10.41
C TYR A 12 -6.04 -18.14 -9.29
N LYS A 13 -5.42 -19.29 -9.14
CA LYS A 13 -5.79 -20.26 -8.11
C LYS A 13 -4.60 -20.56 -7.20
N ASP A 14 -4.90 -20.73 -5.93
CA ASP A 14 -3.94 -21.23 -4.94
C ASP A 14 -3.68 -22.75 -5.12
N GLN A 15 -2.81 -23.31 -4.28
CA GLN A 15 -2.48 -24.75 -4.25
C GLN A 15 -3.72 -25.65 -4.02
N LYS A 16 -4.80 -25.12 -3.44
CA LYS A 16 -6.06 -25.83 -3.16
C LYS A 16 -7.12 -25.57 -4.24
N LYS A 17 -6.73 -25.00 -5.38
CA LYS A 17 -7.60 -24.64 -6.51
C LYS A 17 -8.70 -23.61 -6.17
N LYS A 18 -8.54 -22.87 -5.09
CA LYS A 18 -9.42 -21.73 -4.73
C LYS A 18 -8.90 -20.45 -5.35
N PRO A 19 -9.74 -19.40 -5.52
CA PRO A 19 -9.25 -18.07 -5.95
C PRO A 19 -8.09 -17.61 -5.09
N LEU A 20 -7.04 -17.08 -5.73
CA LEU A 20 -5.81 -16.70 -5.06
C LEU A 20 -6.04 -15.44 -4.23
N VAL A 21 -5.80 -15.52 -2.93
CA VAL A 21 -5.88 -14.40 -1.99
C VAL A 21 -4.48 -13.90 -1.72
N LEU A 22 -4.15 -12.68 -2.14
CA LEU A 22 -2.85 -12.05 -1.86
C LEU A 22 -2.72 -11.72 -0.37
N PHE A 23 -3.77 -11.14 0.19
CA PHE A 23 -3.90 -10.83 1.62
C PHE A 23 -5.37 -10.65 2.01
N ASP A 24 -5.64 -10.66 3.30
CA ASP A 24 -6.89 -10.21 3.91
C ASP A 24 -6.64 -9.45 5.22
N GLY A 25 -7.71 -9.03 5.92
CA GLY A 25 -7.61 -8.20 7.11
C GLY A 25 -6.90 -8.83 8.30
N THR A 26 -6.55 -10.11 8.23
CA THR A 26 -5.84 -10.84 9.29
C THR A 26 -4.33 -10.82 9.12
N ASP A 27 -3.85 -10.63 7.89
CA ASP A 27 -2.43 -10.68 7.55
C ASP A 27 -1.89 -9.43 6.83
N ALA A 28 -2.72 -8.40 6.67
CA ALA A 28 -2.30 -7.11 6.13
C ALA A 28 -2.97 -5.93 6.83
N SER A 29 -2.26 -4.82 6.92
CA SER A 29 -2.78 -3.55 7.43
C SER A 29 -2.20 -2.38 6.67
N LEU A 30 -3.01 -1.33 6.52
CA LEU A 30 -2.60 -0.02 6.06
C LEU A 30 -3.16 1.00 7.04
N ASN A 31 -2.29 1.84 7.60
CA ASN A 31 -2.66 2.90 8.50
C ASN A 31 -2.05 4.22 8.01
N ILE A 32 -2.87 5.24 7.87
CA ILE A 32 -2.42 6.58 7.47
C ILE A 32 -2.51 7.48 8.68
N GLY A 33 -1.39 8.12 9.02
CA GLY A 33 -1.24 9.00 10.16
C GLY A 33 -1.05 10.45 9.73
N PHE A 34 -1.70 11.35 10.46
CA PHE A 34 -1.60 12.80 10.29
C PHE A 34 -1.25 13.45 11.63
N GLU A 35 -0.40 14.48 11.59
CA GLU A 35 -0.16 15.31 12.76
C GLU A 35 -1.40 16.19 13.02
N GLY A 36 -2.17 15.82 14.03
CA GLY A 36 -3.32 16.59 14.47
C GLY A 36 -2.93 17.73 15.39
N LYS A 37 -3.84 18.68 15.60
CA LYS A 37 -3.61 19.86 16.44
C LYS A 37 -3.36 19.50 17.91
N ASN A 38 -4.06 18.51 18.44
CA ASN A 38 -3.98 18.10 19.84
C ASN A 38 -3.35 16.70 19.97
N GLU A 39 -3.63 15.82 19.03
CA GLU A 39 -3.16 14.43 19.02
C GLU A 39 -3.03 13.94 17.57
N ASN A 40 -2.22 12.90 17.36
CA ASN A 40 -2.07 12.31 16.04
C ASN A 40 -3.37 11.61 15.60
N ILE A 41 -3.78 11.85 14.38
CA ILE A 41 -4.94 11.22 13.76
C ILE A 41 -4.45 9.97 13.03
N MET A 42 -4.86 8.79 13.52
CA MET A 42 -4.48 7.50 12.95
C MET A 42 -5.70 6.85 12.31
N SER A 43 -5.68 6.64 11.00
CA SER A 43 -6.84 6.10 10.26
C SER A 43 -7.34 4.75 10.79
N SER A 44 -6.43 3.92 11.33
CA SER A 44 -6.79 2.61 11.91
C SER A 44 -7.67 2.72 13.16
N GLN A 45 -7.67 3.86 13.83
CA GLN A 45 -8.44 4.13 15.05
C GLN A 45 -9.77 4.85 14.76
N MET A 46 -10.00 5.24 13.50
CA MET A 46 -11.16 6.02 13.09
C MET A 46 -12.20 5.17 12.36
N TYR A 47 -13.46 5.60 12.44
CA TYR A 47 -14.58 4.98 11.75
C TYR A 47 -14.88 5.73 10.46
N PHE A 48 -14.89 5.02 9.35
CA PHE A 48 -15.19 5.54 8.03
C PHE A 48 -16.50 4.96 7.52
N ASP A 49 -17.34 5.81 6.97
CA ASP A 49 -18.56 5.42 6.28
C ASP A 49 -18.28 5.23 4.78
N ALA A 50 -18.83 4.15 4.20
CA ALA A 50 -18.73 3.94 2.76
C ALA A 50 -19.75 4.81 2.03
N THR A 51 -19.28 5.66 1.12
CA THR A 51 -20.10 6.54 0.27
C THR A 51 -19.69 6.37 -1.19
N ASN A 52 -20.52 6.84 -2.13
CA ASN A 52 -20.23 6.78 -3.57
C ASN A 52 -19.81 5.37 -4.05
N VAL A 53 -20.53 4.36 -3.57
CA VAL A 53 -20.25 2.95 -3.88
C VAL A 53 -20.80 2.62 -5.25
N THR A 54 -19.93 2.15 -6.15
CA THR A 54 -20.26 1.60 -7.48
C THR A 54 -19.52 0.27 -7.69
N ASP A 55 -19.65 -0.32 -8.87
CA ASP A 55 -18.93 -1.56 -9.21
C ASP A 55 -17.39 -1.37 -9.25
N SER A 56 -16.90 -0.13 -9.43
CA SER A 56 -15.48 0.18 -9.57
C SER A 56 -14.96 1.25 -8.61
N THR A 57 -15.82 1.91 -7.85
CA THR A 57 -15.41 3.00 -6.94
C THR A 57 -16.03 2.85 -5.56
N VAL A 58 -15.31 3.33 -4.55
CA VAL A 58 -15.82 3.56 -3.20
C VAL A 58 -15.07 4.72 -2.57
N THR A 59 -15.80 5.59 -1.85
CA THR A 59 -15.22 6.60 -0.97
C THR A 59 -15.46 6.19 0.46
N MET A 60 -14.40 6.01 1.22
CA MET A 60 -14.45 5.83 2.66
C MET A 60 -14.30 7.20 3.31
N ARG A 61 -15.36 7.68 3.96
CA ARG A 61 -15.43 9.05 4.53
C ARG A 61 -15.35 9.03 6.05
N LEU A 62 -14.41 9.78 6.60
CA LEU A 62 -14.35 10.15 8.00
C LEU A 62 -14.97 11.54 8.18
N ASN A 63 -16.13 11.59 8.85
CA ASN A 63 -16.82 12.85 9.13
C ASN A 63 -16.27 13.51 10.40
N ALA A 64 -16.01 14.81 10.35
CA ALA A 64 -15.63 15.64 11.49
C ALA A 64 -16.84 16.41 12.06
N ALA A 65 -16.79 16.75 13.34
CA ALA A 65 -17.88 17.42 14.05
C ALA A 65 -18.26 18.80 13.48
N ASN A 66 -17.35 19.45 12.77
CA ASN A 66 -17.60 20.76 12.14
C ASN A 66 -18.19 20.67 10.73
N GLY A 67 -18.55 19.46 10.26
CA GLY A 67 -19.03 19.21 8.90
C GLY A 67 -17.91 19.01 7.86
N GLY A 68 -16.64 19.14 8.25
CA GLY A 68 -15.50 18.74 7.42
C GLY A 68 -15.39 17.22 7.32
N HIS A 69 -14.59 16.74 6.38
CA HIS A 69 -14.38 15.30 6.21
C HIS A 69 -13.01 14.99 5.60
N LEU A 70 -12.55 13.76 5.86
CA LEU A 70 -11.39 13.16 5.22
C LEU A 70 -11.86 11.97 4.39
N ASP A 71 -11.58 11.99 3.10
CA ASP A 71 -11.99 10.98 2.15
C ASP A 71 -10.81 10.11 1.70
N PHE A 72 -11.01 8.81 1.72
CA PHE A 72 -10.17 7.80 1.09
C PHE A 72 -10.93 7.23 -0.11
N CYS A 73 -10.61 7.73 -1.31
CA CYS A 73 -11.29 7.37 -2.54
C CYS A 73 -10.55 6.27 -3.27
N TYR A 74 -11.20 5.14 -3.53
CA TYR A 74 -10.65 4.02 -4.29
C TYR A 74 -11.36 3.89 -5.63
N LYS A 75 -10.59 3.63 -6.69
CA LYS A 75 -11.11 3.38 -8.04
C LYS A 75 -10.34 2.25 -8.71
N LEU A 76 -11.05 1.19 -9.08
CA LEU A 76 -10.50 0.11 -9.91
C LEU A 76 -10.32 0.60 -11.35
N ILE A 77 -9.19 0.26 -11.96
CA ILE A 77 -8.96 0.51 -13.39
C ILE A 77 -9.46 -0.73 -14.15
N PRO A 78 -10.41 -0.59 -15.10
CA PRO A 78 -10.93 -1.73 -15.85
C PRO A 78 -9.84 -2.52 -16.57
N ASN A 79 -9.95 -3.85 -16.57
CA ASN A 79 -9.01 -4.77 -17.21
C ASN A 79 -7.54 -4.61 -16.75
N SER A 80 -7.35 -4.15 -15.54
CA SER A 80 -6.04 -3.92 -14.93
C SER A 80 -5.99 -4.46 -13.50
N TYR A 81 -4.79 -4.64 -12.99
CA TYR A 81 -4.50 -4.96 -11.58
C TYR A 81 -4.21 -3.69 -10.76
N MET A 82 -4.42 -2.52 -11.36
CA MET A 82 -4.19 -1.21 -10.73
C MET A 82 -5.44 -0.72 -10.00
N VAL A 83 -5.23 -0.10 -8.85
CA VAL A 83 -6.26 0.57 -8.06
C VAL A 83 -5.77 1.98 -7.75
N ASN A 84 -6.47 3.00 -8.24
CA ASN A 84 -6.20 4.38 -7.82
C ASN A 84 -6.72 4.58 -6.40
N PHE A 85 -5.94 5.28 -5.60
CA PHE A 85 -6.26 5.64 -4.24
C PHE A 85 -5.95 7.12 -4.01
N THR A 86 -6.93 7.88 -3.53
CA THR A 86 -6.77 9.33 -3.27
C THR A 86 -7.14 9.63 -1.83
N VAL A 87 -6.30 10.41 -1.17
CA VAL A 87 -6.56 10.97 0.17
C VAL A 87 -6.84 12.46 0.01
N GLN A 88 -8.00 12.92 0.48
CA GLN A 88 -8.40 14.31 0.39
C GLN A 88 -9.11 14.78 1.66
N ALA A 89 -8.63 15.90 2.22
CA ALA A 89 -9.31 16.60 3.30
C ALA A 89 -10.24 17.69 2.74
N THR A 90 -11.35 17.95 3.41
CA THR A 90 -12.28 19.04 3.09
C THR A 90 -12.76 19.65 4.39
N GLY A 91 -12.54 20.95 4.59
CA GLY A 91 -12.97 21.66 5.81
C GLY A 91 -12.33 21.15 7.10
N MET A 92 -11.15 20.52 7.00
CA MET A 92 -10.46 19.84 8.11
C MET A 92 -9.26 20.63 8.66
N GLN A 93 -8.98 21.85 8.17
CA GLN A 93 -7.75 22.59 8.52
C GLN A 93 -7.57 22.80 10.03
N ASN A 94 -8.67 22.94 10.77
CA ASN A 94 -8.64 23.15 12.23
C ASN A 94 -8.33 21.88 13.04
N PHE A 95 -8.36 20.71 12.42
CA PHE A 95 -8.05 19.43 13.06
C PHE A 95 -6.58 19.04 12.94
N PHE A 96 -5.90 19.55 11.91
CA PHE A 96 -4.50 19.30 11.68
C PHE A 96 -3.60 20.31 12.38
N SER A 97 -2.36 19.94 12.65
CA SER A 97 -1.33 20.88 13.08
C SER A 97 -1.13 21.95 12.00
N PRO A 98 -0.97 23.25 12.36
CA PRO A 98 -0.71 24.31 11.38
C PRO A 98 0.57 24.11 10.56
N SER A 99 1.50 23.29 11.05
CA SER A 99 2.77 22.97 10.41
C SER A 99 2.75 21.70 9.56
N VAL A 100 1.65 20.92 9.60
CA VAL A 100 1.59 19.64 8.87
C VAL A 100 1.71 19.86 7.36
N LYS A 101 2.63 19.14 6.75
CA LYS A 101 2.87 19.10 5.29
C LYS A 101 2.99 17.68 4.77
N THR A 102 3.04 16.71 5.67
CA THR A 102 3.25 15.31 5.35
C THR A 102 2.28 14.43 6.12
N MET A 103 2.05 13.26 5.62
CA MET A 103 1.38 12.16 6.30
C MET A 103 2.29 10.94 6.34
N THR A 104 2.09 10.10 7.34
CA THR A 104 2.78 8.82 7.48
C THR A 104 1.91 7.68 6.96
N ILE A 105 2.54 6.67 6.40
CA ILE A 105 1.90 5.47 5.87
C ILE A 105 2.58 4.26 6.49
N ASP A 106 1.89 3.57 7.38
CA ASP A 106 2.32 2.31 7.98
C ASP A 106 1.63 1.16 7.23
N TRP A 107 2.38 0.48 6.37
CA TRP A 107 1.90 -0.62 5.55
C TRP A 107 2.58 -1.92 5.96
N LYS A 108 1.78 -2.93 6.32
CA LYS A 108 2.25 -4.24 6.76
C LYS A 108 1.55 -5.34 6.01
N GLN A 109 2.29 -6.41 5.73
CA GLN A 109 1.72 -7.62 5.15
C GLN A 109 2.57 -8.85 5.49
N ARG A 110 1.93 -9.91 5.95
CA ARG A 110 2.52 -11.24 5.97
C ARG A 110 2.32 -11.88 4.60
N ALA A 111 3.41 -12.10 3.87
CA ALA A 111 3.39 -12.70 2.54
C ALA A 111 2.99 -14.18 2.65
N ARG A 112 1.84 -14.55 2.10
CA ARG A 112 1.35 -15.93 2.12
C ARG A 112 2.23 -16.84 1.27
N GLN A 113 2.44 -18.07 1.71
CA GLN A 113 3.02 -19.10 0.86
C GLN A 113 2.02 -19.48 -0.24
N MET A 114 2.38 -19.22 -1.50
CA MET A 114 1.53 -19.46 -2.67
C MET A 114 1.86 -20.80 -3.33
N GLU A 115 3.13 -21.26 -3.22
CA GLU A 115 3.65 -22.45 -3.88
C GLU A 115 3.95 -23.58 -2.89
N LYS A 116 4.01 -24.83 -3.39
CA LYS A 116 4.33 -26.00 -2.54
C LYS A 116 5.78 -26.02 -2.07
N GLY A 117 6.68 -25.47 -2.86
CA GLY A 117 8.12 -25.47 -2.61
C GLY A 117 8.59 -24.28 -1.79
N TYR A 118 8.45 -24.32 -0.46
CA TYR A 118 8.85 -23.22 0.44
C TYR A 118 10.25 -22.66 0.13
N THR A 119 11.28 -23.51 0.06
CA THR A 119 12.67 -23.05 -0.12
C THR A 119 12.87 -22.35 -1.47
N PHE A 120 12.20 -22.82 -2.51
CA PHE A 120 12.29 -22.21 -3.83
C PHE A 120 11.53 -20.88 -3.87
N GLU A 121 10.29 -20.82 -3.37
CA GLU A 121 9.51 -19.59 -3.30
C GLU A 121 10.22 -18.52 -2.50
N GLN A 122 10.86 -18.88 -1.37
CA GLN A 122 11.59 -17.98 -0.50
C GLN A 122 12.70 -17.19 -1.23
N GLN A 123 13.41 -17.80 -2.17
CA GLN A 123 14.49 -17.14 -2.93
C GLN A 123 13.98 -15.97 -3.78
N TYR A 124 12.70 -15.97 -4.13
CA TYR A 124 12.06 -14.94 -4.96
C TYR A 124 11.14 -13.99 -4.15
N THR A 125 10.98 -14.26 -2.85
CA THR A 125 10.13 -13.46 -1.96
C THR A 125 10.97 -12.34 -1.34
N SER A 126 10.62 -11.06 -1.62
CA SER A 126 11.41 -9.89 -1.18
C SER A 126 10.54 -8.67 -0.94
N LEU A 127 10.97 -7.80 -0.02
CA LEU A 127 10.58 -6.40 -0.02
C LEU A 127 11.52 -5.68 -0.99
N THR A 128 10.93 -5.07 -2.02
CA THR A 128 11.64 -4.39 -3.10
C THR A 128 11.19 -2.93 -3.14
N TYR A 129 12.08 -2.01 -3.45
CA TYR A 129 11.78 -0.58 -3.54
C TYR A 129 12.53 0.06 -4.69
N LYS A 130 12.04 1.20 -5.17
CA LYS A 130 12.61 1.94 -6.30
C LYS A 130 12.89 3.38 -5.87
N PRO A 131 14.16 3.76 -5.67
CA PRO A 131 14.56 5.16 -5.61
C PRO A 131 14.26 5.87 -6.94
N VAL A 132 13.93 7.16 -6.88
CA VAL A 132 13.61 7.97 -8.09
C VAL A 132 14.80 7.97 -9.05
N ASP A 133 15.99 8.25 -8.51
CA ASP A 133 17.20 8.51 -9.30
C ASP A 133 18.11 7.29 -9.47
N ASP A 134 17.69 6.09 -9.03
CA ASP A 134 18.50 4.87 -9.11
C ASP A 134 17.68 3.66 -9.58
N SER A 135 18.33 2.52 -9.80
CA SER A 135 17.68 1.24 -10.07
C SER A 135 16.92 0.75 -8.82
N PHE A 136 15.95 -0.17 -9.01
CA PHE A 136 15.30 -0.82 -7.88
C PHE A 136 16.28 -1.65 -7.07
N ASP A 137 16.03 -1.73 -5.76
CA ASP A 137 16.78 -2.56 -4.83
C ASP A 137 15.83 -3.38 -3.95
N ASN A 138 16.37 -4.29 -3.15
CA ASN A 138 15.58 -5.11 -2.24
C ASN A 138 16.33 -5.40 -0.94
N LEU A 139 15.57 -5.53 0.14
CA LEU A 139 16.10 -6.07 1.39
C LEU A 139 16.55 -7.53 1.21
N ASP A 140 17.48 -7.96 2.06
CA ASP A 140 18.03 -9.31 2.01
C ASP A 140 16.93 -10.39 2.01
N LYS A 141 17.06 -11.32 1.07
CA LYS A 141 16.07 -12.39 0.88
C LYS A 141 16.28 -13.57 1.82
N ALA A 142 17.46 -13.70 2.42
CA ALA A 142 17.86 -14.88 3.18
C ALA A 142 17.84 -14.67 4.71
N LYS A 143 17.75 -13.42 5.18
CA LYS A 143 17.73 -13.07 6.60
C LYS A 143 16.73 -11.96 6.92
N ASP A 144 16.52 -11.73 8.20
CA ASP A 144 15.81 -10.55 8.70
C ASP A 144 16.64 -9.31 8.42
N GLU A 145 15.98 -8.27 7.91
CA GLU A 145 16.61 -6.98 7.66
C GLU A 145 15.67 -5.83 7.93
N LYS A 146 16.25 -4.75 8.44
CA LYS A 146 15.58 -3.46 8.62
C LYS A 146 16.49 -2.36 8.16
N GLU A 147 16.02 -1.50 7.28
CA GLU A 147 16.77 -0.42 6.69
C GLU A 147 16.00 0.89 6.72
N SER A 148 16.72 2.00 6.93
CA SER A 148 16.19 3.36 6.83
C SER A 148 16.66 3.97 5.52
N ILE A 149 15.75 4.11 4.58
CA ILE A 149 15.99 4.67 3.25
C ILE A 149 15.78 6.17 3.33
N LYS A 150 16.79 6.93 2.96
CA LYS A 150 16.77 8.40 2.93
C LYS A 150 16.48 8.97 1.54
N GLU A 151 16.64 8.14 0.53
CA GLU A 151 16.34 8.45 -0.85
C GLU A 151 14.83 8.58 -1.03
N VAL A 152 14.43 9.44 -1.96
CA VAL A 152 13.04 9.58 -2.40
C VAL A 152 12.66 8.35 -3.21
N LEU A 153 11.53 7.71 -2.87
CA LEU A 153 11.09 6.48 -3.51
C LEU A 153 9.87 6.68 -4.40
N ASP A 154 9.89 6.08 -5.59
CA ASP A 154 8.73 5.99 -6.48
C ASP A 154 7.70 5.01 -5.94
N TRP A 155 8.17 3.83 -5.52
CA TRP A 155 7.31 2.77 -5.03
C TRP A 155 8.02 1.81 -4.08
N VAL A 156 7.20 1.11 -3.30
CA VAL A 156 7.56 -0.02 -2.46
C VAL A 156 6.72 -1.23 -2.83
N ALA A 157 7.30 -2.42 -2.87
CA ALA A 157 6.65 -3.66 -3.27
C ALA A 157 6.88 -4.80 -2.27
N PHE A 158 5.81 -5.43 -1.85
CA PHE A 158 5.81 -6.72 -1.16
C PHE A 158 5.62 -7.82 -2.18
N LYS A 159 6.69 -8.54 -2.45
CA LYS A 159 6.80 -9.43 -3.59
C LYS A 159 6.89 -10.88 -3.14
N ASN A 160 6.07 -11.75 -3.75
CA ASN A 160 6.22 -13.19 -3.77
C ASN A 160 6.83 -13.63 -5.10
N GLN A 161 7.03 -14.94 -5.30
CA GLN A 161 7.60 -15.48 -6.54
C GLN A 161 6.83 -15.04 -7.80
N TYR A 162 5.50 -15.12 -7.79
CA TYR A 162 4.67 -14.86 -8.98
C TYR A 162 3.72 -13.66 -8.84
N PHE A 163 3.62 -13.06 -7.67
CA PHE A 163 2.68 -11.98 -7.41
C PHE A 163 3.32 -10.87 -6.58
N SER A 164 2.85 -9.64 -6.79
CA SER A 164 3.28 -8.48 -6.02
C SER A 164 2.10 -7.64 -5.56
N CYS A 165 2.28 -7.02 -4.40
CA CYS A 165 1.53 -5.88 -3.94
C CYS A 165 2.48 -4.68 -4.00
N VAL A 166 2.21 -3.71 -4.88
CA VAL A 166 3.04 -2.51 -5.04
C VAL A 166 2.25 -1.29 -4.61
N PHE A 167 2.90 -0.37 -3.92
CA PHE A 167 2.32 0.91 -3.52
C PHE A 167 3.17 2.05 -4.05
N MET A 168 2.55 2.96 -4.78
CA MET A 168 3.16 4.09 -5.48
C MET A 168 2.52 5.39 -5.02
N ALA A 169 3.29 6.47 -4.92
CA ALA A 169 2.80 7.81 -4.63
C ALA A 169 3.11 8.77 -5.79
N GLU A 170 2.14 9.58 -6.22
CA GLU A 170 2.34 10.56 -7.30
C GLU A 170 3.42 11.60 -6.93
N LYS A 171 3.49 11.99 -5.66
CA LYS A 171 4.50 12.91 -5.12
C LYS A 171 5.65 12.19 -4.42
N ASN A 172 5.83 10.91 -4.72
CA ASN A 172 6.83 10.02 -4.17
C ASN A 172 6.76 9.85 -2.63
N PHE A 173 7.57 8.94 -2.10
CA PHE A 173 7.80 8.83 -0.65
C PHE A 173 9.12 9.53 -0.33
N GLU A 174 9.08 10.53 0.54
CA GLU A 174 10.26 11.36 0.90
C GLU A 174 11.33 10.56 1.65
N ASN A 175 10.93 9.55 2.38
CA ASN A 175 11.77 8.60 3.11
C ASN A 175 10.97 7.35 3.47
N ALA A 176 11.66 6.28 3.84
CA ALA A 176 11.03 5.07 4.32
C ALA A 176 11.90 4.34 5.36
N THR A 177 11.24 3.64 6.28
CA THR A 177 11.85 2.56 7.06
C THR A 177 11.22 1.26 6.61
N LEU A 178 12.03 0.37 6.04
CA LEU A 178 11.61 -0.89 5.46
C LEU A 178 12.11 -2.05 6.33
N GLU A 179 11.25 -3.02 6.61
CA GLU A 179 11.59 -4.21 7.41
C GLU A 179 11.05 -5.47 6.76
N SER A 180 11.87 -6.49 6.68
CA SER A 180 11.54 -7.83 6.19
C SER A 180 11.98 -8.87 7.21
N LYS A 181 11.04 -9.63 7.76
CA LYS A 181 11.32 -10.74 8.70
C LYS A 181 10.92 -12.06 8.10
N MET A 182 11.76 -13.06 8.30
CA MET A 182 11.50 -14.43 7.88
C MET A 182 10.37 -15.04 8.70
N GLU A 183 9.49 -15.77 8.04
CA GLU A 183 8.48 -16.59 8.70
C GLU A 183 8.94 -18.06 8.77
N GLN A 184 8.45 -18.77 9.79
CA GLN A 184 8.81 -20.17 9.96
C GLN A 184 8.23 -21.04 8.85
N LYS A 185 9.01 -21.97 8.33
CA LYS A 185 8.55 -23.01 7.39
C LYS A 185 7.37 -23.77 8.00
N GLY A 186 6.28 -23.87 7.24
CA GLY A 186 5.05 -24.53 7.70
C GLY A 186 4.02 -23.60 8.36
N SER A 187 4.35 -22.32 8.60
CA SER A 187 3.39 -21.32 9.10
C SER A 187 2.31 -20.94 8.08
N GLY A 188 2.54 -21.23 6.80
CA GLY A 188 1.70 -20.78 5.69
C GLY A 188 2.10 -19.40 5.17
N TYR A 189 3.18 -18.83 5.67
CA TYR A 189 3.73 -17.53 5.30
C TYR A 189 5.21 -17.63 4.96
N MET A 190 5.67 -16.69 4.15
CA MET A 190 7.06 -16.60 3.70
C MET A 190 7.83 -15.55 4.50
N LYS A 191 7.25 -14.35 4.61
CA LYS A 191 7.85 -13.19 5.26
C LYS A 191 6.79 -12.29 5.89
N ASN A 192 7.22 -11.51 6.88
CA ASN A 192 6.46 -10.41 7.44
C ASN A 192 7.11 -9.10 7.00
N TYR A 193 6.40 -8.33 6.19
CA TYR A 193 6.85 -7.05 5.64
C TYR A 193 6.25 -5.89 6.39
N HIS A 194 7.06 -4.86 6.57
CA HIS A 194 6.65 -3.57 7.11
C HIS A 194 7.34 -2.45 6.35
N ALA A 195 6.55 -1.49 5.86
CA ALA A 195 7.01 -0.25 5.27
C ALA A 195 6.35 0.93 6.01
N ASP A 196 7.18 1.72 6.69
CA ASP A 196 6.79 3.00 7.28
C ASP A 196 7.34 4.10 6.40
N MET A 197 6.46 4.86 5.75
CA MET A 197 6.79 5.81 4.68
C MET A 197 6.20 7.17 4.99
N GLN A 198 6.81 8.23 4.45
CA GLN A 198 6.32 9.59 4.56
C GLN A 198 6.12 10.20 3.17
N THR A 199 5.04 10.94 2.97
CA THR A 199 4.73 11.63 1.73
C THR A 199 3.99 12.93 1.97
N ALA A 200 3.96 13.81 0.95
CA ALA A 200 3.32 15.12 1.02
C ALA A 200 1.80 15.02 1.30
N PHE A 201 1.31 15.93 2.13
CA PHE A 201 -0.11 16.07 2.45
C PHE A 201 -0.50 17.56 2.51
N ASP A 202 -1.63 17.90 1.86
CA ASP A 202 -2.23 19.24 1.94
C ASP A 202 -3.44 19.23 2.88
N PRO A 203 -3.30 19.78 4.10
CA PRO A 203 -4.40 19.83 5.08
C PRO A 203 -5.53 20.78 4.66
N THR A 204 -5.30 21.66 3.68
CA THR A 204 -6.33 22.57 3.16
C THR A 204 -7.31 21.86 2.23
N GLY A 205 -6.89 20.72 1.67
CA GLY A 205 -7.66 19.92 0.70
C GLY A 205 -7.69 20.51 -0.71
N THR A 206 -6.88 21.56 -0.97
CA THR A 206 -6.76 22.15 -2.32
C THR A 206 -6.13 21.17 -3.29
N GLN A 207 -5.16 20.39 -2.82
CA GLN A 207 -4.48 19.36 -3.59
C GLN A 207 -4.67 18.00 -2.94
N PRO A 208 -5.33 17.04 -3.61
CA PRO A 208 -5.41 15.67 -3.12
C PRO A 208 -4.04 15.00 -3.17
N SER A 209 -3.81 14.03 -2.29
CA SER A 209 -2.67 13.14 -2.39
C SER A 209 -3.09 11.88 -3.14
N ASN A 210 -2.48 11.63 -4.30
CA ASN A 210 -2.81 10.53 -5.19
C ASN A 210 -1.80 9.39 -5.06
N PHE A 211 -2.33 8.18 -5.03
CA PHE A 211 -1.60 6.93 -4.92
C PHE A 211 -2.15 5.90 -5.90
N GLN A 212 -1.34 4.88 -6.12
CA GLN A 212 -1.78 3.68 -6.83
C GLN A 212 -1.31 2.43 -6.10
N PHE A 213 -2.17 1.41 -6.10
CA PHE A 213 -1.78 0.05 -5.79
C PHE A 213 -1.75 -0.77 -7.07
N TYR A 214 -0.79 -1.70 -7.13
CA TYR A 214 -0.83 -2.84 -8.03
C TYR A 214 -0.98 -4.11 -7.19
N PHE A 215 -2.00 -4.90 -7.48
CA PHE A 215 -2.24 -6.20 -6.86
C PHE A 215 -2.33 -7.25 -7.97
N GLY A 216 -1.22 -7.86 -8.34
CA GLY A 216 -1.22 -8.68 -9.54
C GLY A 216 -0.01 -9.60 -9.73
N PRO A 217 0.02 -10.32 -10.88
CA PRO A 217 1.07 -11.26 -11.22
C PRO A 217 2.36 -10.56 -11.66
N ASN A 218 3.50 -11.17 -11.37
CA ASN A 218 4.84 -10.76 -11.84
C ASN A 218 5.07 -11.15 -13.30
N HIS A 219 4.03 -11.08 -14.14
CA HIS A 219 4.13 -11.41 -15.55
C HIS A 219 4.56 -10.19 -16.35
N PHE A 220 5.66 -10.28 -17.10
CA PHE A 220 6.29 -9.14 -17.78
C PHE A 220 5.32 -8.29 -18.60
N LYS A 221 4.51 -8.90 -19.46
CA LYS A 221 3.53 -8.16 -20.30
C LYS A 221 2.47 -7.44 -19.46
N THR A 222 2.05 -8.03 -18.34
CA THR A 222 1.07 -7.43 -17.43
C THR A 222 1.68 -6.25 -16.67
N LEU A 223 2.92 -6.38 -16.22
CA LEU A 223 3.65 -5.30 -15.56
C LEU A 223 3.89 -4.15 -16.53
N LEU A 224 4.32 -4.43 -17.76
CA LEU A 224 4.53 -3.41 -18.80
C LEU A 224 3.23 -2.64 -19.10
N ALA A 225 2.11 -3.35 -19.31
CA ALA A 225 0.81 -2.70 -19.51
C ALA A 225 0.32 -1.90 -18.29
N SER A 226 0.73 -2.28 -17.08
CA SER A 226 0.43 -1.53 -15.85
C SER A 226 1.31 -0.30 -15.70
N ASN A 227 2.52 -0.32 -16.23
CA ASN A 227 3.44 0.81 -16.23
C ASN A 227 2.85 2.02 -16.98
N ASP A 228 2.22 1.79 -18.15
CA ASP A 228 1.53 2.84 -18.93
C ASP A 228 0.40 3.54 -18.14
N LEU A 229 -0.11 2.91 -17.09
CA LEU A 229 -1.17 3.42 -16.22
C LEU A 229 -0.62 4.00 -14.89
N SER A 230 0.66 3.83 -14.64
CA SER A 230 1.29 4.21 -13.38
C SER A 230 1.79 5.66 -13.35
N PHE A 231 2.08 6.17 -12.16
CA PHE A 231 2.74 7.47 -11.98
C PHE A 231 4.24 7.42 -12.29
N ALA A 232 4.85 6.23 -12.31
CA ALA A 232 6.31 6.06 -12.39
C ALA A 232 6.95 6.47 -13.74
N ASP A 233 6.14 6.76 -14.76
CA ASP A 233 6.60 7.17 -16.10
C ASP A 233 6.18 8.60 -16.49
N LYS A 234 5.87 9.46 -15.52
CA LYS A 234 5.46 10.85 -15.78
C LYS A 234 6.56 11.84 -15.49
#